data_5f4e3f03a916b0b8f9f7a341cfd7ddae
#
_entry.id   5f4e3f03a916b0b8f9f7a341cfd7ddae
#
_cell.length_a   1.000
_cell.length_b   1.000
_cell.length_c   1.000
_cell.angle_alpha   90.00
_cell.angle_beta   90.00
_cell.angle_gamma   90.00
#
_symmetry.space_group_name_H-M   'P 1'
#
loop_
_entity.id
_entity.type
_entity.pdbx_description
1 polymer ?
#
loop_
_entity_poly.entity_id
_entity_poly.type
_entity_poly.pdbx_seq_one_letter_code
_entity_poly.pdbx_strand_id
1 'polypeptide(L)'
;MRVFTIGTYGWDEEDFVQAIRDAASDVFVDVRRRRGVRGRAYGWANSTRLQAMLADAGIPYVHRLDVAPSDATRHIVARDANSEGIGYRDRTSLSQEYLDAYGREVLEGFDAERFVASLGEGVESILLYCLERVPAACHRSLLAERLAGDLGAEVMHILPPDR
;
A
#
# COMPACT_ATOMS: atom_id res chain seq x y z
N MET A 1 11.67 13.60 -5.23
CA MET A 1 11.12 12.24 -5.17
C MET A 1 9.60 12.29 -5.14
N ARG A 2 8.90 11.35 -5.80
CA ARG A 2 7.44 11.23 -5.78
C ARG A 2 7.03 9.90 -5.14
N VAL A 3 6.01 9.93 -4.31
CA VAL A 3 5.44 8.75 -3.67
C VAL A 3 3.96 8.64 -4.06
N PHE A 4 3.63 7.67 -4.88
CA PHE A 4 2.24 7.32 -5.18
C PHE A 4 1.74 6.27 -4.19
N THR A 5 0.46 6.26 -3.90
CA THR A 5 -0.17 5.17 -3.17
C THR A 5 -1.43 4.69 -3.87
N ILE A 6 -1.67 3.39 -3.89
CA ILE A 6 -2.87 2.79 -4.48
C ILE A 6 -3.36 1.62 -3.62
N GLY A 7 -4.68 1.44 -3.55
CA GLY A 7 -5.31 0.28 -2.92
C GLY A 7 -5.88 -0.68 -3.95
N THR A 8 -6.35 -1.84 -3.52
CA THR A 8 -7.02 -2.82 -4.39
C THR A 8 -8.52 -2.55 -4.51
N TYR A 9 -9.16 -2.24 -3.37
CA TYR A 9 -10.62 -2.18 -3.32
C TYR A 9 -11.19 -0.98 -4.09
N GLY A 10 -12.22 -1.25 -4.87
CA GLY A 10 -12.91 -0.28 -5.72
C GLY A 10 -12.44 -0.26 -7.17
N TRP A 11 -11.37 -0.97 -7.52
CA TRP A 11 -10.88 -1.11 -8.89
C TRP A 11 -11.43 -2.38 -9.55
N ASP A 12 -11.61 -2.36 -10.87
CA ASP A 12 -11.45 -3.54 -11.69
C ASP A 12 -10.00 -3.66 -12.18
N GLU A 13 -9.68 -4.79 -12.80
CA GLU A 13 -8.31 -5.10 -13.22
C GLU A 13 -7.79 -4.13 -14.29
N GLU A 14 -8.63 -3.77 -15.26
CA GLU A 14 -8.25 -2.92 -16.40
C GLU A 14 -7.95 -1.49 -15.96
N ASP A 15 -8.86 -0.87 -15.21
CA ASP A 15 -8.69 0.48 -14.68
C ASP A 15 -7.50 0.56 -13.70
N PHE A 16 -7.28 -0.49 -12.90
CA PHE A 16 -6.13 -0.56 -12.00
C PHE A 16 -4.81 -0.55 -12.77
N VAL A 17 -4.68 -1.38 -13.80
CA VAL A 17 -3.47 -1.41 -14.65
C VAL A 17 -3.25 -0.07 -15.34
N GLN A 18 -4.32 0.54 -15.85
CA GLN A 18 -4.20 1.85 -16.50
C GLN A 18 -3.73 2.92 -15.51
N ALA A 19 -4.30 2.97 -14.30
CA ALA A 19 -3.89 3.91 -13.27
C ALA A 19 -2.40 3.77 -12.87
N ILE A 20 -1.89 2.54 -12.81
CA ILE A 20 -0.47 2.29 -12.53
C ILE A 20 0.42 2.76 -13.68
N ARG A 21 0.01 2.51 -14.93
CA ARG A 21 0.74 3.01 -16.10
C ARG A 21 0.78 4.53 -16.14
N ASP A 22 -0.33 5.19 -15.84
CA ASP A 22 -0.44 6.65 -15.83
C ASP A 22 0.41 7.27 -14.71
N ALA A 23 0.55 6.59 -13.57
CA ALA A 23 1.45 7.01 -12.49
C ALA A 23 2.92 7.02 -12.93
N ALA A 24 3.30 6.15 -13.87
CA ALA A 24 4.65 6.04 -14.42
C ALA A 24 5.74 6.04 -13.33
N SER A 25 5.50 5.27 -12.25
CA SER A 25 6.46 5.12 -11.17
C SER A 25 7.58 4.16 -11.55
N ASP A 26 8.79 4.39 -11.03
CA ASP A 26 9.95 3.55 -11.33
C ASP A 26 9.82 2.13 -10.75
N VAL A 27 9.11 2.00 -9.62
CA VAL A 27 8.93 0.71 -8.95
C VAL A 27 7.58 0.62 -8.23
N PHE A 28 6.94 -0.53 -8.35
CA PHE A 28 5.74 -0.92 -7.60
C PHE A 28 6.14 -1.68 -6.33
N VAL A 29 5.83 -1.11 -5.18
CA VAL A 29 6.23 -1.63 -3.86
C VAL A 29 5.02 -2.21 -3.14
N ASP A 30 4.92 -3.53 -3.10
CA ASP A 30 3.87 -4.24 -2.37
C ASP A 30 4.21 -4.29 -0.87
N VAL A 31 3.47 -3.52 -0.06
CA VAL A 31 3.68 -3.42 1.39
C VAL A 31 2.71 -4.30 2.19
N ARG A 32 2.03 -5.23 1.54
CA ARG A 32 1.10 -6.16 2.20
C ARG A 32 1.85 -7.24 2.98
N ARG A 33 1.40 -7.55 4.19
CA ARG A 33 1.89 -8.71 4.91
C ARG A 33 1.43 -10.01 4.25
N ARG A 34 0.15 -10.07 3.86
CA ARG A 34 -0.43 -11.20 3.13
C ARG A 34 -0.82 -10.77 1.75
N ARG A 35 -0.31 -11.46 0.73
CA ARG A 35 -0.49 -11.11 -0.67
C ARG A 35 -1.65 -11.86 -1.36
N GLY A 36 -2.43 -12.63 -0.59
CA GLY A 36 -3.67 -13.26 -1.04
C GLY A 36 -4.86 -12.33 -0.82
N VAL A 37 -5.79 -12.29 -1.78
CA VAL A 37 -7.04 -11.54 -1.69
C VAL A 37 -8.21 -12.49 -1.88
N ARG A 38 -9.19 -12.43 -0.97
CA ARG A 38 -10.40 -13.25 -1.04
C ARG A 38 -11.45 -12.57 -1.92
N GLY A 39 -12.21 -13.41 -2.62
CA GLY A 39 -13.33 -12.98 -3.46
C GLY A 39 -12.98 -12.88 -4.95
N ARG A 40 -13.97 -13.20 -5.79
CA ARG A 40 -13.80 -13.28 -7.25
C ARG A 40 -13.40 -11.93 -7.87
N ALA A 41 -13.97 -10.85 -7.38
CA ALA A 41 -13.78 -9.51 -7.92
C ALA A 41 -12.32 -9.04 -7.86
N TYR A 42 -11.54 -9.56 -6.91
CA TYR A 42 -10.15 -9.13 -6.68
C TYR A 42 -9.12 -10.26 -6.85
N GLY A 43 -9.48 -11.34 -7.54
CA GLY A 43 -8.58 -12.46 -7.81
C GLY A 43 -7.31 -12.05 -8.56
N TRP A 44 -7.37 -10.99 -9.34
CA TRP A 44 -6.24 -10.39 -10.06
C TRP A 44 -5.17 -9.80 -9.13
N ALA A 45 -5.54 -9.40 -7.90
CA ALA A 45 -4.63 -8.83 -6.91
C ALA A 45 -3.85 -9.89 -6.10
N ASN A 46 -4.08 -11.19 -6.32
CA ASN A 46 -3.27 -12.25 -5.77
C ASN A 46 -1.84 -12.19 -6.34
N SER A 47 -0.85 -12.48 -5.50
CA SER A 47 0.57 -12.22 -5.77
C SER A 47 1.05 -12.69 -7.14
N THR A 48 0.78 -13.93 -7.51
CA THR A 48 1.27 -14.49 -8.79
C THR A 48 0.66 -13.75 -10.00
N ARG A 49 -0.64 -13.51 -9.97
CA ARG A 49 -1.33 -12.83 -11.07
C ARG A 49 -0.97 -11.35 -11.14
N LEU A 50 -0.89 -10.68 -9.99
CA LEU A 50 -0.45 -9.28 -9.92
C LEU A 50 0.96 -9.11 -10.49
N GLN A 51 1.91 -9.96 -10.10
CA GLN A 51 3.28 -9.88 -10.62
C GLN A 51 3.36 -10.14 -12.12
N ALA A 52 2.60 -11.11 -12.64
CA ALA A 52 2.55 -11.35 -14.08
C ALA A 52 2.00 -10.13 -14.83
N MET A 53 0.92 -9.53 -14.34
CA MET A 53 0.32 -8.33 -14.91
C MET A 53 1.27 -7.12 -14.91
N LEU A 54 2.02 -6.93 -13.83
CA LEU A 54 3.02 -5.87 -13.73
C LEU A 54 4.21 -6.12 -14.67
N ALA A 55 4.66 -7.37 -14.79
CA ALA A 55 5.71 -7.76 -15.73
C ALA A 55 5.31 -7.50 -17.18
N ASP A 56 4.07 -7.86 -17.56
CA ASP A 56 3.51 -7.59 -18.90
C ASP A 56 3.40 -6.07 -19.18
N ALA A 57 3.21 -5.28 -18.12
CA ALA A 57 3.19 -3.82 -18.21
C ALA A 57 4.60 -3.19 -18.16
N GLY A 58 5.66 -3.97 -17.97
CA GLY A 58 7.03 -3.50 -17.84
C GLY A 58 7.33 -2.75 -16.53
N ILE A 59 6.56 -3.02 -15.47
CA ILE A 59 6.66 -2.32 -14.19
C ILE A 59 7.43 -3.19 -13.20
N PRO A 60 8.60 -2.73 -12.68
CA PRO A 60 9.35 -3.45 -11.65
C PRO A 60 8.52 -3.63 -10.37
N TYR A 61 8.53 -4.84 -9.81
CA TYR A 61 7.80 -5.20 -8.58
C TYR A 61 8.76 -5.59 -7.47
N VAL A 62 8.54 -5.05 -6.29
CA VAL A 62 9.24 -5.43 -5.05
C VAL A 62 8.24 -5.66 -3.93
N HIS A 63 8.39 -6.77 -3.20
CA HIS A 63 7.63 -7.01 -1.96
C HIS A 63 8.46 -6.59 -0.75
N ARG A 64 7.92 -5.72 0.09
CA ARG A 64 8.59 -5.17 1.28
C ARG A 64 7.85 -5.59 2.55
N LEU A 65 8.17 -6.79 3.01
CA LEU A 65 7.58 -7.35 4.23
C LEU A 65 8.06 -6.62 5.50
N ASP A 66 9.23 -6.01 5.45
CA ASP A 66 9.85 -5.26 6.53
C ASP A 66 9.08 -3.98 6.93
N VAL A 67 8.28 -3.43 6.03
CA VAL A 67 7.40 -2.28 6.30
C VAL A 67 5.93 -2.68 6.44
N ALA A 68 5.61 -3.97 6.36
CA ALA A 68 4.27 -4.48 6.58
C ALA A 68 3.97 -4.60 8.10
N PRO A 69 2.73 -4.33 8.55
CA PRO A 69 2.36 -4.53 9.94
C PRO A 69 2.46 -6.00 10.33
N SER A 70 2.82 -6.30 11.58
CA SER A 70 2.78 -7.66 12.12
C SER A 70 1.35 -8.22 12.15
N ASP A 71 1.20 -9.52 12.35
CA ASP A 71 -0.12 -10.12 12.52
C ASP A 71 -0.82 -9.58 13.78
N ALA A 72 -0.09 -9.28 14.86
CA ALA A 72 -0.65 -8.66 16.05
C ALA A 72 -1.24 -7.27 15.76
N THR A 73 -0.49 -6.41 15.06
CA THR A 73 -0.97 -5.08 14.67
C THR A 73 -2.15 -5.16 13.70
N ARG A 74 -2.16 -6.13 12.78
CA ARG A 74 -3.31 -6.38 11.88
C ARG A 74 -4.57 -6.83 12.62
N HIS A 75 -4.43 -7.57 13.72
CA HIS A 75 -5.57 -7.99 14.55
C HIS A 75 -6.28 -6.81 15.22
N ILE A 76 -5.59 -5.71 15.50
CA ILE A 76 -6.23 -4.47 15.99
C ILE A 76 -7.30 -4.02 15.01
N VAL A 77 -6.97 -3.95 13.74
CA VAL A 77 -7.92 -3.53 12.68
C VAL A 77 -9.13 -4.47 12.59
N ALA A 78 -8.90 -5.78 12.64
CA ALA A 78 -9.99 -6.76 12.56
C ALA A 78 -10.94 -6.65 13.77
N ARG A 79 -10.39 -6.45 14.97
CA ARG A 79 -11.15 -6.25 16.19
C ARG A 79 -11.96 -4.96 16.13
N ASP A 80 -11.35 -3.86 15.70
CA ASP A 80 -11.99 -2.55 15.62
C ASP A 80 -13.14 -2.57 14.62
N ALA A 81 -12.94 -3.15 13.43
CA ALA A 81 -13.98 -3.31 12.42
C ALA A 81 -15.18 -4.13 12.96
N ASN A 82 -14.92 -5.22 13.69
CA ASN A 82 -15.96 -6.04 14.31
C ASN A 82 -16.72 -5.28 15.40
N SER A 83 -16.04 -4.50 16.23
CA SER A 83 -16.67 -3.73 17.32
C SER A 83 -17.53 -2.59 16.80
N GLU A 84 -17.15 -1.99 15.69
CA GLU A 84 -17.87 -0.90 15.03
C GLU A 84 -19.00 -1.40 14.10
N GLY A 85 -19.06 -2.72 13.83
CA GLY A 85 -20.02 -3.31 12.90
C GLY A 85 -19.80 -2.88 11.44
N ILE A 86 -18.58 -2.43 11.12
CA ILE A 86 -18.19 -1.97 9.79
C ILE A 86 -17.51 -3.12 9.03
N GLY A 87 -17.85 -3.30 7.76
CA GLY A 87 -17.14 -4.23 6.89
C GLY A 87 -15.65 -3.86 6.78
N TYR A 88 -14.77 -4.85 6.79
CA TYR A 88 -13.32 -4.63 6.71
C TYR A 88 -12.93 -3.72 5.52
N ARG A 89 -13.68 -3.80 4.42
CA ARG A 89 -13.44 -3.00 3.19
C ARG A 89 -14.01 -1.59 3.24
N ASP A 90 -14.91 -1.33 4.20
CA ASP A 90 -15.67 -0.07 4.30
C ASP A 90 -15.05 0.91 5.32
N ARG A 91 -13.91 0.54 5.88
CA ARG A 91 -13.20 1.39 6.84
C ARG A 91 -12.66 2.65 6.17
N THR A 92 -12.75 3.75 6.90
CA THR A 92 -12.28 5.07 6.44
C THR A 92 -11.10 5.62 7.23
N SER A 93 -10.76 4.98 8.37
CA SER A 93 -9.66 5.42 9.24
C SER A 93 -9.01 4.25 9.97
N LEU A 94 -7.91 4.52 10.62
CA LEU A 94 -7.21 3.63 11.56
C LEU A 94 -7.40 4.16 12.98
N SER A 95 -7.53 3.25 13.96
CA SER A 95 -7.61 3.63 15.37
C SER A 95 -6.27 4.14 15.90
N GLN A 96 -6.31 4.93 16.98
CA GLN A 96 -5.07 5.40 17.64
C GLN A 96 -4.19 4.23 18.09
N GLU A 97 -4.79 3.14 18.60
CA GLU A 97 -4.06 1.94 18.98
C GLU A 97 -3.26 1.35 17.81
N TYR A 98 -3.87 1.30 16.62
CA TYR A 98 -3.15 0.85 15.41
C TYR A 98 -2.02 1.81 15.03
N LEU A 99 -2.28 3.12 15.04
CA LEU A 99 -1.26 4.14 14.72
C LEU A 99 -0.05 4.01 15.65
N ASP A 100 -0.29 3.86 16.94
CA ASP A 100 0.77 3.71 17.95
C ASP A 100 1.54 2.38 17.76
N ALA A 101 0.83 1.28 17.47
CA ALA A 101 1.46 -0.02 17.26
C ALA A 101 2.34 -0.02 16.01
N TYR A 102 1.83 0.44 14.87
CA TYR A 102 2.57 0.52 13.63
C TYR A 102 3.73 1.53 13.72
N GLY A 103 3.52 2.64 14.43
CA GLY A 103 4.55 3.64 14.74
C GLY A 103 5.76 3.02 15.42
N ARG A 104 5.53 2.31 16.53
CA ARG A 104 6.60 1.62 17.28
C ARG A 104 7.24 0.47 16.51
N GLU A 105 6.42 -0.32 15.81
CA GLU A 105 6.87 -1.53 15.12
C GLU A 105 7.70 -1.25 13.88
N VAL A 106 7.31 -0.23 13.11
CA VAL A 106 7.89 0.04 11.79
C VAL A 106 8.49 1.43 11.70
N LEU A 107 7.73 2.49 12.04
CA LEU A 107 8.14 3.84 11.70
C LEU A 107 9.26 4.38 12.58
N GLU A 108 9.36 4.02 13.85
CA GLU A 108 10.44 4.50 14.75
C GLU A 108 11.84 4.11 14.26
N GLY A 109 11.99 2.89 13.70
CA GLY A 109 13.25 2.39 13.17
C GLY A 109 13.40 2.56 11.66
N PHE A 110 12.46 3.24 11.00
CA PHE A 110 12.47 3.36 9.54
C PHE A 110 13.49 4.41 9.07
N ASP A 111 14.35 3.97 8.16
CA ASP A 111 15.35 4.79 7.47
C ASP A 111 14.89 4.97 6.01
N ALA A 112 14.38 6.16 5.70
CA ALA A 112 13.80 6.47 4.40
C ALA A 112 14.84 6.46 3.26
N GLU A 113 16.04 6.96 3.49
CA GLU A 113 17.11 6.97 2.47
C GLU A 113 17.55 5.55 2.14
N ARG A 114 17.77 4.73 3.17
CA ARG A 114 18.14 3.32 3.01
C ARG A 114 17.02 2.52 2.34
N PHE A 115 15.77 2.80 2.68
CA PHE A 115 14.61 2.17 2.05
C PHE A 115 14.61 2.43 0.54
N VAL A 116 14.68 3.70 0.13
CA VAL A 116 14.67 4.07 -1.29
C VAL A 116 15.90 3.51 -2.02
N ALA A 117 17.09 3.64 -1.44
CA ALA A 117 18.33 3.10 -2.03
C ALA A 117 18.25 1.58 -2.27
N SER A 118 17.52 0.84 -1.42
CA SER A 118 17.34 -0.61 -1.56
C SER A 118 16.36 -1.01 -2.68
N LEU A 119 15.60 -0.08 -3.24
CA LEU A 119 14.64 -0.34 -4.32
C LEU A 119 15.29 -0.34 -5.71
N GLY A 120 16.46 0.25 -5.84
CA GLY A 120 17.22 0.31 -7.08
C GLY A 120 17.99 1.62 -7.24
N GLU A 121 18.98 1.60 -8.12
CA GLU A 121 19.74 2.80 -8.46
C GLU A 121 18.88 3.75 -9.31
N GLY A 122 18.92 5.05 -8.99
CA GLY A 122 18.22 6.08 -9.74
C GLY A 122 16.70 6.10 -9.55
N VAL A 123 16.15 5.43 -8.54
CA VAL A 123 14.71 5.48 -8.23
C VAL A 123 14.33 6.87 -7.72
N GLU A 124 13.48 7.56 -8.49
CA GLU A 124 12.96 8.90 -8.18
C GLU A 124 11.46 8.90 -7.86
N SER A 125 10.77 7.80 -8.18
CA SER A 125 9.35 7.64 -7.91
C SER A 125 9.01 6.20 -7.51
N ILE A 126 8.15 6.05 -6.49
CA ILE A 126 7.68 4.77 -6.01
C ILE A 126 6.15 4.75 -5.91
N LEU A 127 5.55 3.57 -6.07
CA LEU A 127 4.13 3.37 -5.87
C LEU A 127 3.93 2.35 -4.75
N LEU A 128 3.44 2.79 -3.59
CA LEU A 128 3.13 1.95 -2.45
C LEU A 128 1.75 1.31 -2.61
N TYR A 129 1.68 0.00 -2.55
CA TYR A 129 0.46 -0.77 -2.78
C TYR A 129 0.00 -1.56 -1.57
N CYS A 130 -1.29 -1.46 -1.25
CA CYS A 130 -1.96 -2.29 -0.25
C CYS A 130 -3.41 -2.62 -0.69
N LEU A 131 -4.32 -2.92 0.25
CA LEU A 131 -5.68 -3.38 -0.08
C LEU A 131 -6.72 -2.28 0.01
N GLU A 132 -6.71 -1.48 1.06
CA GLU A 132 -7.79 -0.56 1.42
C GLU A 132 -8.00 0.52 0.35
N ARG A 133 -9.29 0.83 0.07
CA ARG A 133 -9.65 1.90 -0.85
C ARG A 133 -9.18 3.26 -0.35
N VAL A 134 -9.51 3.56 0.91
CA VAL A 134 -9.24 4.86 1.54
C VAL A 134 -7.80 4.86 2.10
N PRO A 135 -6.95 5.82 1.69
CA PRO A 135 -5.58 5.90 2.20
C PRO A 135 -5.49 5.99 3.72
N ALA A 136 -6.34 6.81 4.35
CA ALA A 136 -6.38 6.99 5.81
C ALA A 136 -6.76 5.72 6.60
N ALA A 137 -7.30 4.70 5.94
CA ALA A 137 -7.59 3.39 6.53
C ALA A 137 -6.46 2.37 6.36
N CYS A 138 -5.27 2.80 5.90
CA CYS A 138 -4.20 1.89 5.51
C CYS A 138 -2.81 2.39 5.92
N HIS A 139 -1.96 1.47 6.37
CA HIS A 139 -0.57 1.77 6.73
C HIS A 139 0.28 2.32 5.57
N ARG A 140 -0.12 2.10 4.30
CA ARG A 140 0.59 2.69 3.16
C ARG A 140 0.64 4.22 3.21
N SER A 141 -0.40 4.87 3.75
CA SER A 141 -0.40 6.33 3.90
C SER A 141 0.56 6.79 4.99
N LEU A 142 0.63 6.06 6.10
CA LEU A 142 1.58 6.36 7.18
C LEU A 142 3.03 6.25 6.71
N LEU A 143 3.33 5.22 5.90
CA LEU A 143 4.66 5.06 5.29
C LEU A 143 4.94 6.17 4.27
N ALA A 144 3.94 6.56 3.46
CA ALA A 144 4.08 7.66 2.50
C ALA A 144 4.33 9.00 3.19
N GLU A 145 3.59 9.28 4.28
CA GLU A 145 3.79 10.49 5.10
C GLU A 145 5.19 10.52 5.75
N ARG A 146 5.67 9.36 6.22
CA ARG A 146 7.01 9.25 6.77
C ARG A 146 8.08 9.52 5.71
N LEU A 147 7.95 8.97 4.50
CA LEU A 147 8.82 9.26 3.37
C LEU A 147 8.78 10.75 2.97
N ALA A 148 7.58 11.35 2.97
CA ALA A 148 7.45 12.78 2.71
C ALA A 148 8.17 13.65 3.74
N GLY A 149 8.03 13.33 5.02
CA GLY A 149 8.67 14.05 6.10
C GLY A 149 10.20 13.96 6.08
N ASP A 150 10.73 12.76 5.82
CA ASP A 150 12.18 12.52 5.87
C ASP A 150 12.91 12.99 4.59
N LEU A 151 12.27 12.86 3.41
CA LEU A 151 12.91 13.10 2.11
C LEU A 151 12.36 14.33 1.37
N GLY A 152 11.36 15.02 1.91
CA GLY A 152 10.66 16.07 1.19
C GLY A 152 9.91 15.56 -0.04
N ALA A 153 9.45 14.30 -0.03
CA ALA A 153 8.79 13.69 -1.16
C ALA A 153 7.36 14.24 -1.32
N GLU A 154 6.92 14.37 -2.58
CA GLU A 154 5.52 14.65 -2.91
C GLU A 154 4.70 13.37 -2.84
N VAL A 155 3.57 13.39 -2.10
CA VAL A 155 2.67 12.24 -1.97
C VAL A 155 1.40 12.44 -2.79
N MET A 156 1.06 11.43 -3.60
CA MET A 156 -0.18 11.39 -4.38
C MET A 156 -0.93 10.08 -4.14
N HIS A 157 -2.19 10.18 -3.72
CA HIS A 157 -3.08 9.03 -3.53
C HIS A 157 -3.89 8.78 -4.81
N ILE A 158 -3.70 7.62 -5.43
CA ILE A 158 -4.46 7.19 -6.60
C ILE A 158 -5.71 6.47 -6.10
N LEU A 159 -6.87 7.04 -6.39
CA LEU A 159 -8.17 6.54 -5.94
C LEU A 159 -8.93 5.90 -7.09
N PRO A 160 -9.72 4.84 -6.84
CA PRO A 160 -10.58 4.27 -7.86
C PRO A 160 -11.68 5.28 -8.26
N PRO A 161 -12.22 5.14 -9.47
CA PRO A 161 -13.34 5.97 -9.91
C PRO A 161 -14.56 5.78 -8.98
N ASP A 162 -15.32 6.84 -8.80
CA ASP A 162 -16.62 6.76 -8.11
C ASP A 162 -17.60 6.02 -9.03
N ARG A 163 -18.09 4.87 -8.53
CA ARG A 163 -19.06 4.01 -9.23
C ARG A 163 -20.30 3.83 -8.39
#